data_9364c6ad289f22d073d2fd792221d55d
#
_entry.id   9364c6ad289f22d073d2fd792221d55d
#
_cell.length_a   1.000
_cell.length_b   1.000
_cell.length_c   1.000
_cell.angle_alpha   90.00
_cell.angle_beta   90.00
_cell.angle_gamma   90.00
#
_symmetry.space_group_name_H-M   'P 1'
#
loop_
_entity.id
_entity.type
_entity.pdbx_description
1 polymer ?
#
loop_
_entity_poly.entity_id
_entity_poly.type
_entity_poly.pdbx_seq_one_letter_code
_entity_poly.pdbx_strand_id
1 'polypeptide(L)'
;MAAFKNKDNGTWYVQFRYTDWKGERQQKLKRGFATKREALEWEREFLMEKQADVNMTFESFVALYEKDIKPKLKLNTWLTKESIIKKKILPYFANRKLSEITAKDIIRWQNEIRELRDCHGKPLSKTYLKTVHNQLSAIFNHAEEKTHGAGRYYQGGGAGSAGSDPLLEEGPADPDLESGTHGKRAV
;
A
#
# COMPACT_ATOMS: atom_id res chain seq x y z
N MET A 1 -16.96 -0.03 27.44
CA MET A 1 -16.54 -1.33 26.94
C MET A 1 -17.69 -2.33 27.11
N ALA A 2 -18.18 -2.90 26.04
CA ALA A 2 -19.32 -3.82 26.09
C ALA A 2 -19.03 -5.07 25.25
N ALA A 3 -19.02 -6.22 25.92
CA ALA A 3 -18.99 -7.50 25.25
C ALA A 3 -20.39 -8.12 25.28
N PHE A 4 -20.82 -8.65 24.15
CA PHE A 4 -22.16 -9.19 23.93
C PHE A 4 -22.07 -10.70 23.71
N LYS A 5 -23.09 -11.42 24.21
CA LYS A 5 -23.21 -12.86 24.00
C LYS A 5 -24.04 -13.13 22.76
N ASN A 6 -23.50 -13.93 21.84
CA ASN A 6 -24.27 -14.42 20.71
C ASN A 6 -25.24 -15.51 21.19
N LYS A 7 -26.54 -15.33 20.93
CA LYS A 7 -27.60 -16.25 21.39
C LYS A 7 -27.58 -17.57 20.62
N ASP A 8 -27.10 -17.58 19.38
CA ASP A 8 -27.17 -18.74 18.50
C ASP A 8 -26.11 -19.79 18.83
N ASN A 9 -24.89 -19.35 19.17
CA ASN A 9 -23.76 -20.26 19.40
C ASN A 9 -23.11 -20.12 20.79
N GLY A 10 -23.66 -19.26 21.65
CA GLY A 10 -23.17 -19.08 23.03
C GLY A 10 -21.82 -18.36 23.16
N THR A 11 -21.16 -17.98 22.06
CA THR A 11 -19.88 -17.29 22.06
C THR A 11 -20.03 -15.79 22.36
N TRP A 12 -18.95 -15.15 22.76
CA TRP A 12 -18.92 -13.73 23.02
C TRP A 12 -18.33 -12.96 21.84
N TYR A 13 -18.74 -11.70 21.69
CA TYR A 13 -18.16 -10.78 20.72
C TYR A 13 -18.04 -9.37 21.30
N VAL A 14 -17.11 -8.58 20.74
CA VAL A 14 -16.95 -7.15 21.04
C VAL A 14 -17.17 -6.35 19.78
N GLN A 15 -17.80 -5.19 19.94
CA GLN A 15 -17.99 -4.20 18.90
C GLN A 15 -17.73 -2.83 19.50
N PHE A 16 -16.74 -2.15 18.97
CA PHE A 16 -16.33 -0.83 19.47
C PHE A 16 -15.83 0.07 18.34
N ARG A 17 -15.69 1.33 18.64
CA ARG A 17 -15.10 2.33 17.75
C ARG A 17 -13.75 2.74 18.27
N TYR A 18 -12.81 2.95 17.36
CA TYR A 18 -11.47 3.44 17.65
C TYR A 18 -11.07 4.49 16.62
N THR A 19 -10.09 5.31 16.95
CA THR A 19 -9.49 6.25 16.01
C THR A 19 -8.26 5.61 15.40
N ASP A 20 -8.18 5.60 14.07
CA ASP A 20 -7.00 5.11 13.38
C ASP A 20 -5.87 6.17 13.35
N TRP A 21 -4.74 5.79 12.77
CA TRP A 21 -3.59 6.69 12.67
C TRP A 21 -3.84 7.93 11.77
N LYS A 22 -4.89 7.92 10.93
CA LYS A 22 -5.34 9.08 10.14
C LYS A 22 -6.25 10.03 10.94
N GLY A 23 -6.62 9.68 12.15
CA GLY A 23 -7.59 10.41 12.95
C GLY A 23 -9.05 10.08 12.61
N GLU A 24 -9.29 9.11 11.74
CA GLU A 24 -10.65 8.69 11.35
C GLU A 24 -11.23 7.69 12.35
N ARG A 25 -12.54 7.80 12.60
CA ARG A 25 -13.27 6.87 13.45
C ARG A 25 -13.59 5.59 12.69
N GLN A 26 -13.01 4.49 13.10
CA GLN A 26 -13.23 3.15 12.57
C GLN A 26 -14.04 2.30 13.54
N GLN A 27 -14.76 1.32 13.02
CA GLN A 27 -15.49 0.34 13.81
C GLN A 27 -14.85 -1.03 13.69
N LYS A 28 -14.66 -1.70 14.83
CA LYS A 28 -14.15 -3.07 14.89
C LYS A 28 -15.18 -3.99 15.52
N LEU A 29 -15.40 -5.13 14.87
CA LEU A 29 -16.18 -6.24 15.37
C LEU A 29 -15.29 -7.50 15.41
N LYS A 30 -15.21 -8.15 16.56
CA LYS A 30 -14.52 -9.45 16.71
C LYS A 30 -15.45 -10.40 17.43
N ARG A 31 -15.63 -11.59 16.86
CA ARG A 31 -16.52 -12.65 17.36
C ARG A 31 -15.71 -13.90 17.73
N GLY A 32 -16.33 -14.83 18.45
CA GLY A 32 -15.75 -16.16 18.67
C GLY A 32 -14.96 -16.32 19.97
N PHE A 33 -15.14 -15.41 20.94
CA PHE A 33 -14.51 -15.57 22.25
C PHE A 33 -15.30 -16.58 23.12
N ALA A 34 -14.59 -17.39 23.88
CA ALA A 34 -15.21 -18.37 24.79
C ALA A 34 -15.84 -17.65 25.99
N THR A 35 -15.22 -16.59 26.48
CA THR A 35 -15.66 -15.89 27.68
C THR A 35 -15.78 -14.38 27.45
N LYS A 36 -16.62 -13.72 28.28
CA LYS A 36 -16.74 -12.26 28.33
C LYS A 36 -15.40 -11.59 28.67
N ARG A 37 -14.63 -12.19 29.59
CA ARG A 37 -13.34 -11.66 30.03
C ARG A 37 -12.33 -11.63 28.90
N GLU A 38 -12.19 -12.71 28.16
CA GLU A 38 -11.31 -12.80 26.99
C GLU A 38 -11.67 -11.75 25.92
N ALA A 39 -12.97 -11.57 25.67
CA ALA A 39 -13.45 -10.57 24.71
C ALA A 39 -13.06 -9.14 25.13
N LEU A 40 -13.21 -8.78 26.41
CA LEU A 40 -12.86 -7.47 26.93
C LEU A 40 -11.33 -7.25 27.03
N GLU A 41 -10.57 -8.30 27.33
CA GLU A 41 -9.11 -8.25 27.39
C GLU A 41 -8.54 -7.99 25.98
N TRP A 42 -9.04 -8.70 24.97
CA TRP A 42 -8.68 -8.46 23.58
C TRP A 42 -9.03 -7.03 23.12
N GLU A 43 -10.20 -6.50 23.47
CA GLU A 43 -10.58 -5.11 23.18
C GLU A 43 -9.56 -4.13 23.76
N ARG A 44 -9.17 -4.34 25.02
CA ARG A 44 -8.20 -3.48 25.73
C ARG A 44 -6.83 -3.51 25.07
N GLU A 45 -6.32 -4.68 24.76
CA GLU A 45 -5.03 -4.88 24.07
C GLU A 45 -5.04 -4.21 22.71
N PHE A 46 -6.10 -4.41 21.92
CA PHE A 46 -6.26 -3.79 20.62
C PHE A 46 -6.25 -2.25 20.70
N LEU A 47 -6.97 -1.67 21.68
CA LEU A 47 -7.00 -0.21 21.85
C LEU A 47 -5.65 0.34 22.28
N MET A 48 -4.91 -0.35 23.15
CA MET A 48 -3.56 0.05 23.54
C MET A 48 -2.58 0.04 22.37
N GLU A 49 -2.62 -1.01 21.55
CA GLU A 49 -1.82 -1.13 20.33
C GLU A 49 -2.11 0.02 19.37
N LYS A 50 -3.40 0.32 19.11
CA LYS A 50 -3.79 1.41 18.22
C LYS A 50 -3.43 2.80 18.73
N GLN A 51 -3.49 3.03 20.03
CA GLN A 51 -3.02 4.29 20.61
C GLN A 51 -1.51 4.48 20.44
N ALA A 52 -0.72 3.43 20.57
CA ALA A 52 0.72 3.48 20.30
C ALA A 52 1.01 3.85 18.83
N ASP A 53 0.27 3.23 17.89
CA ASP A 53 0.39 3.52 16.46
C ASP A 53 0.10 5.00 16.14
N VAL A 54 -0.95 5.59 16.72
CA VAL A 54 -1.34 7.00 16.50
C VAL A 54 -0.26 7.97 16.97
N ASN A 55 0.45 7.66 18.05
CA ASN A 55 1.48 8.53 18.64
C ASN A 55 2.89 8.27 18.10
N MET A 56 3.05 7.31 17.20
CA MET A 56 4.35 6.94 16.65
C MET A 56 4.92 8.06 15.76
N THR A 57 6.21 8.38 15.94
CA THR A 57 6.92 9.29 15.05
C THR A 57 7.17 8.63 13.69
N PHE A 58 7.27 9.45 12.66
CA PHE A 58 7.57 8.96 11.30
C PHE A 58 8.89 8.18 11.26
N GLU A 59 9.92 8.63 11.97
CA GLU A 59 11.21 7.94 12.07
C GLU A 59 11.07 6.54 12.69
N SER A 60 10.34 6.44 13.82
CA SER A 60 10.07 5.14 14.46
C SER A 60 9.30 4.21 13.54
N PHE A 61 8.35 4.73 12.77
CA PHE A 61 7.62 3.94 11.78
C PHE A 61 8.52 3.50 10.63
N VAL A 62 9.42 4.35 10.12
CA VAL A 62 10.39 4.00 9.08
C VAL A 62 11.29 2.86 9.55
N ALA A 63 11.70 2.83 10.82
CA ALA A 63 12.48 1.71 11.36
C ALA A 63 11.71 0.37 11.32
N LEU A 64 10.40 0.39 11.61
CA LEU A 64 9.54 -0.79 11.45
C LEU A 64 9.39 -1.19 9.97
N TYR A 65 9.17 -0.20 9.11
CA TYR A 65 9.09 -0.42 7.67
C TYR A 65 10.36 -1.06 7.11
N GLU A 66 11.53 -0.58 7.54
CA GLU A 66 12.83 -1.17 7.18
C GLU A 66 12.90 -2.65 7.59
N LYS A 67 12.57 -2.97 8.84
CA LYS A 67 12.58 -4.33 9.36
C LYS A 67 11.69 -5.29 8.55
N ASP A 68 10.54 -4.79 8.08
CA ASP A 68 9.57 -5.60 7.34
C ASP A 68 9.90 -5.75 5.84
N ILE A 69 10.46 -4.72 5.23
CA ILE A 69 10.64 -4.65 3.77
C ILE A 69 12.05 -5.06 3.34
N LYS A 70 13.08 -4.75 4.12
CA LYS A 70 14.47 -5.08 3.81
C LYS A 70 14.70 -6.56 3.48
N PRO A 71 14.16 -7.54 4.25
CA PRO A 71 14.34 -8.96 3.94
C PRO A 71 13.69 -9.41 2.63
N LYS A 72 12.71 -8.65 2.12
CA LYS A 72 11.94 -8.96 0.89
C LYS A 72 12.58 -8.40 -0.38
N LEU A 73 13.60 -7.55 -0.25
CA LEU A 73 14.22 -6.84 -1.36
C LEU A 73 15.64 -7.31 -1.62
N LYS A 74 16.08 -7.21 -2.89
CA LYS A 74 17.49 -7.36 -3.25
C LYS A 74 18.30 -6.23 -2.62
N LEU A 75 19.54 -6.53 -2.21
CA LEU A 75 20.41 -5.60 -1.50
C LEU A 75 20.54 -4.24 -2.21
N ASN A 76 20.86 -4.23 -3.50
CA ASN A 76 21.03 -2.98 -4.25
C ASN A 76 19.73 -2.14 -4.31
N THR A 77 18.58 -2.80 -4.42
CA THR A 77 17.28 -2.13 -4.39
C THR A 77 17.04 -1.49 -3.03
N TRP A 78 17.38 -2.20 -1.96
CA TRP A 78 17.26 -1.66 -0.60
C TRP A 78 18.18 -0.46 -0.38
N LEU A 79 19.47 -0.56 -0.75
CA LEU A 79 20.45 0.52 -0.57
C LEU A 79 20.00 1.82 -1.26
N THR A 80 19.45 1.71 -2.48
CA THR A 80 18.90 2.87 -3.20
C THR A 80 17.72 3.47 -2.46
N LYS A 81 16.79 2.63 -2.00
CA LYS A 81 15.61 3.04 -1.23
C LYS A 81 16.00 3.69 0.08
N GLU A 82 16.88 3.08 0.84
CA GLU A 82 17.41 3.58 2.11
C GLU A 82 18.07 4.96 1.94
N SER A 83 18.89 5.12 0.90
CA SER A 83 19.55 6.40 0.60
C SER A 83 18.53 7.52 0.35
N ILE A 84 17.46 7.23 -0.39
CA ILE A 84 16.39 8.20 -0.64
C ILE A 84 15.68 8.54 0.66
N ILE A 85 15.29 7.53 1.44
CA ILE A 85 14.56 7.72 2.70
C ILE A 85 15.40 8.58 3.66
N LYS A 86 16.68 8.22 3.90
CA LYS A 86 17.55 8.93 4.84
C LYS A 86 17.92 10.34 4.40
N LYS A 87 18.14 10.56 3.09
CA LYS A 87 18.61 11.86 2.58
C LYS A 87 17.51 12.83 2.17
N LYS A 88 16.32 12.34 1.80
CA LYS A 88 15.27 13.18 1.21
C LYS A 88 13.96 13.19 1.97
N ILE A 89 13.67 12.16 2.77
CA ILE A 89 12.39 12.03 3.48
C ILE A 89 12.55 12.28 4.97
N LEU A 90 13.44 11.55 5.64
CA LEU A 90 13.63 11.68 7.08
C LEU A 90 14.00 13.09 7.55
N PRO A 91 14.88 13.87 6.89
CA PRO A 91 15.19 15.22 7.35
C PRO A 91 13.97 16.13 7.49
N TYR A 92 12.89 15.81 6.77
CA TYR A 92 11.67 16.62 6.77
C TYR A 92 10.60 16.10 7.73
N PHE A 93 10.43 14.76 7.81
CA PHE A 93 9.32 14.15 8.53
C PHE A 93 9.69 13.43 9.83
N ALA A 94 10.98 13.17 10.11
CA ALA A 94 11.43 12.29 11.19
C ALA A 94 10.72 12.53 12.54
N ASN A 95 10.70 13.79 12.99
CA ASN A 95 10.18 14.18 14.31
C ASN A 95 8.66 14.39 14.34
N ARG A 96 7.96 14.25 13.21
CA ARG A 96 6.52 14.43 13.14
C ARG A 96 5.81 13.13 13.48
N LYS A 97 4.68 13.21 14.16
CA LYS A 97 3.81 12.05 14.31
C LYS A 97 3.20 11.68 12.95
N LEU A 98 3.09 10.38 12.70
CA LEU A 98 2.54 9.89 11.44
C LEU A 98 1.12 10.44 11.19
N SER A 99 0.31 10.56 12.25
CA SER A 99 -1.05 11.10 12.22
C SER A 99 -1.15 12.61 11.94
N GLU A 100 -0.08 13.35 12.15
CA GLU A 100 -0.05 14.82 11.97
C GLU A 100 0.43 15.23 10.57
N ILE A 101 0.91 14.28 9.75
CA ILE A 101 1.39 14.56 8.40
C ILE A 101 0.20 14.71 7.46
N THR A 102 -0.03 15.92 6.99
CA THR A 102 -1.14 16.25 6.10
C THR A 102 -0.72 16.29 4.62
N ALA A 103 -1.71 16.26 3.72
CA ALA A 103 -1.46 16.46 2.30
C ALA A 103 -0.74 17.79 1.99
N LYS A 104 -1.00 18.85 2.77
CA LYS A 104 -0.32 20.14 2.64
C LYS A 104 1.18 20.02 2.94
N ASP A 105 1.55 19.23 3.95
CA ASP A 105 2.95 19.01 4.31
C ASP A 105 3.68 18.25 3.20
N ILE A 106 3.02 17.27 2.59
CA ILE A 106 3.58 16.51 1.47
C ILE A 106 3.80 17.43 0.26
N ILE A 107 2.84 18.30 -0.07
CA ILE A 107 2.96 19.26 -1.16
C ILE A 107 4.13 20.24 -0.90
N ARG A 108 4.23 20.76 0.33
CA ARG A 108 5.33 21.65 0.72
C ARG A 108 6.68 20.96 0.56
N TRP A 109 6.82 19.76 1.09
CA TRP A 109 8.00 18.94 0.93
C TRP A 109 8.35 18.67 -0.54
N GLN A 110 7.37 18.36 -1.39
CA GLN A 110 7.59 18.18 -2.83
C GLN A 110 8.14 19.45 -3.50
N ASN A 111 7.64 20.61 -3.13
CA ASN A 111 8.13 21.89 -3.67
C ASN A 111 9.57 22.14 -3.23
N GLU A 112 9.89 21.94 -1.96
CA GLU A 112 11.24 22.09 -1.43
C GLU A 112 12.24 21.13 -2.12
N ILE A 113 11.85 19.85 -2.34
CA ILE A 113 12.73 18.90 -3.06
C ILE A 113 12.97 19.30 -4.51
N ARG A 114 11.99 19.95 -5.18
CA ARG A 114 12.17 20.45 -6.55
C ARG A 114 13.22 21.55 -6.65
N GLU A 115 13.40 22.34 -5.59
CA GLU A 115 14.40 23.40 -5.52
C GLU A 115 15.81 22.87 -5.23
N LEU A 116 15.93 21.63 -4.76
CA LEU A 116 17.24 21.02 -4.51
C LEU A 116 18.03 20.84 -5.80
N ARG A 117 19.32 21.04 -5.69
CA ARG A 117 20.29 20.83 -6.75
C ARG A 117 21.10 19.56 -6.48
N ASP A 118 21.59 18.93 -7.53
CA ASP A 118 22.54 17.84 -7.46
C ASP A 118 23.97 18.35 -7.11
N CYS A 119 24.92 17.44 -7.01
CA CYS A 119 26.34 17.78 -6.75
C CYS A 119 26.97 18.62 -7.86
N HIS A 120 26.36 18.74 -9.04
CA HIS A 120 26.78 19.55 -10.18
C HIS A 120 25.97 20.85 -10.30
N GLY A 121 25.17 21.21 -9.31
CA GLY A 121 24.31 22.40 -9.32
C GLY A 121 23.11 22.34 -10.25
N LYS A 122 22.82 21.16 -10.85
CA LYS A 122 21.66 20.97 -11.74
C LYS A 122 20.39 20.61 -10.96
N PRO A 123 19.20 21.00 -11.46
CA PRO A 123 17.94 20.59 -10.85
C PRO A 123 17.78 19.07 -10.93
N LEU A 124 17.15 18.50 -9.91
CA LEU A 124 16.84 17.07 -9.88
C LEU A 124 15.90 16.70 -11.04
N SER A 125 16.13 15.56 -11.68
CA SER A 125 15.31 15.11 -12.81
C SER A 125 13.87 14.80 -12.37
N LYS A 126 12.90 15.01 -13.27
CA LYS A 126 11.48 14.67 -13.01
C LYS A 126 11.29 13.21 -12.62
N THR A 127 12.04 12.29 -13.25
CA THR A 127 12.00 10.85 -12.95
C THR A 127 12.49 10.57 -11.54
N TYR A 128 13.60 11.21 -11.11
CA TYR A 128 14.11 11.06 -9.76
C TYR A 128 13.11 11.60 -8.72
N LEU A 129 12.53 12.76 -8.95
CA LEU A 129 11.49 13.34 -8.07
C LEU A 129 10.28 12.41 -7.93
N LYS A 130 9.83 11.78 -9.03
CA LYS A 130 8.78 10.77 -8.99
C LYS A 130 9.20 9.54 -8.15
N THR A 131 10.44 9.09 -8.30
CA THR A 131 10.97 7.97 -7.50
C THR A 131 10.97 8.32 -6.00
N VAL A 132 11.42 9.52 -5.63
CA VAL A 132 11.40 9.99 -4.24
C VAL A 132 9.99 10.03 -3.67
N HIS A 133 9.02 10.56 -4.43
CA HIS A 133 7.62 10.57 -4.03
C HIS A 133 7.06 9.15 -3.85
N ASN A 134 7.37 8.23 -4.76
CA ASN A 134 6.93 6.84 -4.68
C ASN A 134 7.46 6.14 -3.42
N GLN A 135 8.68 6.49 -2.93
CA GLN A 135 9.18 5.94 -1.67
C GLN A 135 8.35 6.42 -0.47
N LEU A 136 7.99 7.70 -0.44
CA LEU A 136 7.11 8.22 0.62
C LEU A 136 5.73 7.55 0.57
N SER A 137 5.12 7.43 -0.60
CA SER A 137 3.84 6.75 -0.79
C SER A 137 3.89 5.29 -0.35
N ALA A 138 4.98 4.57 -0.63
CA ALA A 138 5.15 3.19 -0.20
C ALA A 138 5.20 3.05 1.33
N ILE A 139 5.79 4.02 2.05
CA ILE A 139 5.81 4.04 3.52
C ILE A 139 4.39 4.24 4.06
N PHE A 140 3.62 5.21 3.52
CA PHE A 140 2.24 5.45 3.96
C PHE A 140 1.31 4.28 3.64
N ASN A 141 1.43 3.68 2.45
CA ASN A 141 0.65 2.49 2.10
C ASN A 141 0.92 1.33 3.07
N HIS A 142 2.19 1.13 3.45
CA HIS A 142 2.55 0.12 4.45
C HIS A 142 1.95 0.43 5.83
N ALA A 143 1.86 1.71 6.20
CA ALA A 143 1.18 2.13 7.43
C ALA A 143 -0.32 1.79 7.39
N GLU A 144 -0.98 2.03 6.26
CA GLU A 144 -2.39 1.64 6.05
C GLU A 144 -2.60 0.12 6.18
N GLU A 145 -1.75 -0.65 5.53
CA GLU A 145 -1.83 -2.11 5.57
C GLU A 145 -1.71 -2.66 7.00
N LYS A 146 -0.77 -2.14 7.78
CA LYS A 146 -0.58 -2.57 9.18
C LYS A 146 -1.75 -2.19 10.08
N THR A 147 -2.35 -1.03 9.86
CA THR A 147 -3.47 -0.57 10.71
C THR A 147 -4.79 -1.24 10.39
N HIS A 148 -5.00 -1.68 9.15
CA HIS A 148 -6.26 -2.33 8.74
C HIS A 148 -6.26 -3.86 8.88
N GLY A 149 -5.13 -4.46 9.29
CA GLY A 149 -4.98 -5.91 9.44
C GLY A 149 -4.94 -6.65 8.09
N ALA A 150 -4.31 -7.81 8.05
CA ALA A 150 -4.03 -8.63 6.87
C ALA A 150 -5.23 -9.06 5.99
N GLY A 151 -6.44 -8.56 6.27
CA GLY A 151 -7.67 -8.94 5.56
C GLY A 151 -7.87 -8.33 4.18
N ARG A 152 -7.09 -7.32 3.77
CA ARG A 152 -7.25 -6.68 2.46
C ARG A 152 -6.22 -7.06 1.41
N TYR A 153 -5.23 -7.85 1.76
CA TYR A 153 -4.21 -8.27 0.79
C TYR A 153 -4.74 -9.09 -0.39
N TYR A 154 -5.97 -9.64 -0.26
CA TYR A 154 -6.56 -10.53 -1.28
C TYR A 154 -7.70 -9.92 -2.10
N GLN A 155 -8.06 -8.66 -1.91
CA GLN A 155 -9.14 -8.04 -2.69
C GLN A 155 -8.71 -6.93 -3.67
N GLY A 156 -7.43 -6.60 -3.76
CA GLY A 156 -6.92 -5.53 -4.64
C GLY A 156 -6.15 -5.99 -5.86
N GLY A 157 -6.07 -7.29 -6.11
CA GLY A 157 -5.38 -7.85 -7.27
C GLY A 157 -6.36 -8.47 -8.25
N GLY A 158 -7.13 -7.67 -8.99
CA GLY A 158 -7.98 -8.29 -9.97
C GLY A 158 -9.14 -7.45 -10.48
N ALA A 159 -8.87 -6.26 -10.98
CA ALA A 159 -9.73 -5.64 -11.95
C ALA A 159 -8.86 -5.04 -13.06
N GLY A 160 -8.03 -5.89 -13.65
CA GLY A 160 -7.70 -5.74 -15.04
C GLY A 160 -8.99 -6.04 -15.79
N SER A 161 -9.62 -5.02 -16.33
CA SER A 161 -10.69 -5.16 -17.30
C SER A 161 -10.18 -6.10 -18.42
N ALA A 162 -10.61 -7.34 -18.37
CA ALA A 162 -10.66 -8.15 -19.56
C ALA A 162 -11.65 -7.44 -20.49
N GLY A 163 -11.12 -6.63 -21.39
CA GLY A 163 -11.82 -6.21 -22.57
C GLY A 163 -12.22 -7.51 -23.28
N SER A 164 -13.48 -7.84 -23.22
CA SER A 164 -14.12 -8.77 -24.09
C SER A 164 -13.98 -8.21 -25.50
N ASP A 165 -13.02 -8.74 -26.25
CA ASP A 165 -13.05 -8.66 -27.71
C ASP A 165 -14.32 -9.33 -28.17
N PRO A 166 -15.21 -8.63 -28.90
CA PRO A 166 -16.33 -9.28 -29.52
C PRO A 166 -15.82 -10.05 -30.73
N LEU A 167 -15.97 -11.39 -30.65
CA LEU A 167 -16.29 -12.28 -31.73
C LEU A 167 -15.82 -11.84 -33.13
N LEU A 168 -14.64 -12.31 -33.55
CA LEU A 168 -14.43 -12.58 -34.96
C LEU A 168 -15.24 -13.83 -35.29
N GLU A 169 -16.44 -13.61 -35.84
CA GLU A 169 -17.18 -14.63 -36.56
C GLU A 169 -16.26 -15.19 -37.65
N GLU A 170 -15.99 -16.50 -37.59
CA GLU A 170 -15.49 -17.26 -38.71
C GLU A 170 -16.55 -17.22 -39.82
N GLY A 171 -16.30 -16.41 -40.83
CA GLY A 171 -17.01 -16.49 -42.09
C GLY A 171 -16.71 -17.83 -42.77
N PRO A 172 -17.67 -18.38 -43.53
CA PRO A 172 -17.55 -19.68 -44.12
C PRO A 172 -16.43 -19.75 -45.16
N ALA A 173 -15.69 -20.83 -45.13
CA ALA A 173 -14.68 -21.20 -46.11
C ALA A 173 -15.27 -21.19 -47.53
N ASP A 174 -14.71 -20.38 -48.40
CA ASP A 174 -14.91 -20.50 -49.84
C ASP A 174 -14.03 -21.66 -50.36
N PRO A 175 -14.64 -22.70 -50.94
CA PRO A 175 -13.91 -23.70 -51.67
C PRO A 175 -13.96 -23.34 -53.16
N ASP A 176 -12.96 -22.68 -53.68
CA ASP A 176 -12.66 -22.74 -55.12
C ASP A 176 -11.62 -21.64 -55.46
N LEU A 177 -10.40 -22.07 -55.61
CA LEU A 177 -9.53 -21.56 -56.68
C LEU A 177 -8.30 -22.47 -56.80
N GLU A 178 -8.58 -23.57 -57.50
CA GLU A 178 -7.54 -24.32 -58.19
C GLU A 178 -6.91 -23.49 -59.31
N SER A 179 -5.66 -23.86 -59.55
CA SER A 179 -4.95 -23.73 -60.82
C SER A 179 -4.43 -22.37 -61.27
N GLY A 180 -3.16 -22.33 -61.40
CA GLY A 180 -2.44 -21.30 -62.13
C GLY A 180 -0.94 -21.58 -62.17
N THR A 181 -0.57 -22.54 -62.93
CA THR A 181 0.80 -22.93 -63.37
C THR A 181 1.52 -21.81 -64.11
N HIS A 182 2.86 -21.94 -64.16
CA HIS A 182 3.86 -21.30 -65.05
C HIS A 182 4.42 -19.95 -64.60
N GLY A 183 5.68 -19.73 -64.61
CA GLY A 183 6.81 -20.22 -65.40
C GLY A 183 8.07 -19.40 -65.09
N LYS A 184 9.13 -20.11 -65.05
CA LYS A 184 10.52 -19.87 -65.48
C LYS A 184 11.08 -18.48 -65.75
N ARG A 185 12.34 -18.36 -65.34
CA ARG A 185 13.59 -17.77 -65.89
C ARG A 185 14.12 -16.56 -65.13
N ALA A 186 15.30 -16.71 -64.51
CA ALA A 186 16.67 -16.66 -65.07
C ALA A 186 17.07 -15.27 -65.67
N VAL A 187 17.88 -14.60 -65.03
CA VAL A 187 19.24 -14.15 -65.30
C VAL A 187 19.77 -13.49 -64.04
#